data_98a7d2dd1040b0059c99de7203e3fab9
#
_entry.id   98a7d2dd1040b0059c99de7203e3fab9
#
_cell.length_a   1.000
_cell.length_b   1.000
_cell.length_c   1.000
_cell.angle_alpha   90.00
_cell.angle_beta   90.00
_cell.angle_gamma   90.00
#
_symmetry.space_group_name_H-M   'P 1'
#
loop_
_entity.id
_entity.type
_entity.pdbx_description
1 polymer ?
#
loop_
_entity_poly.entity_id
_entity_poly.type
_entity_poly.pdbx_seq_one_letter_code
_entity_poly.pdbx_strand_id
1 'polypeptide(L)'
;MLFRSTQSGFSADAFNHIRQSIYAGFLQYYLNIGRMNYGAGLRYEYQKTDYYEKNVLQAEQSPSYRDWIPFLSIGYSKDNLNLAFSYRLNKYSPIYVMLQSSIDYDSKYEYKSGDPHLKPQKQHSFNLSGNYKWLSFMAYYNYVLDMYMTWYKPYDEVNHPSVLLQTMASVPHSYYCGANIRVAPSFGIWYPNLTASVFYGHDNVDHLNIPEFGKNQPQFTFSMNNNLRLPHRWFMNLSGNVSTRAEMGIGRRKCTGNMQFRVSKDFLKNDALKVMFVVQDLLHTGYYYFEANGTQSHRTLTRYADNQKILMNVRYTFNATRNKYKGSGAGQSERQRL
;
A
#
# COMPACT_ATOMS: atom_id res chain seq x y z
N MET A 1 5.74 -16.39 20.99
CA MET A 1 4.76 -17.32 20.41
C MET A 1 5.50 -18.60 20.06
N LEU A 2 5.13 -19.72 20.69
CA LEU A 2 5.79 -21.02 20.46
C LEU A 2 4.98 -21.76 19.39
N PHE A 3 5.59 -22.06 18.25
CA PHE A 3 5.04 -23.01 17.28
C PHE A 3 5.82 -24.32 17.35
N ARG A 4 5.12 -25.39 17.62
CA ARG A 4 5.67 -26.74 17.57
C ARG A 4 5.01 -27.49 16.43
N SER A 5 5.78 -27.83 15.40
CA SER A 5 5.36 -28.72 14.33
C SER A 5 5.88 -30.11 14.62
N THR A 6 5.01 -31.13 14.59
CA THR A 6 5.36 -32.55 14.83
C THR A 6 5.24 -33.38 13.56
N GLN A 7 5.69 -32.89 12.42
CA GLN A 7 5.84 -33.75 11.23
C GLN A 7 7.26 -34.35 11.17
N SER A 8 7.33 -35.64 11.00
CA SER A 8 8.58 -36.41 10.92
C SER A 8 9.44 -35.91 9.76
N GLY A 9 10.61 -35.36 10.09
CA GLY A 9 11.62 -34.87 9.14
C GLY A 9 11.73 -33.35 9.05
N PHE A 10 10.86 -32.58 9.71
CA PHE A 10 10.92 -31.12 9.76
C PHE A 10 11.05 -30.64 11.21
N SER A 11 12.22 -30.17 11.60
CA SER A 11 12.43 -29.56 12.92
C SER A 11 12.38 -28.04 12.79
N ALA A 12 11.24 -27.46 13.07
CA ALA A 12 11.04 -26.00 13.12
C ALA A 12 11.03 -25.48 14.57
N ASP A 13 11.93 -25.98 15.40
CA ASP A 13 12.14 -25.45 16.77
C ASP A 13 13.02 -24.19 16.71
N ALA A 14 12.48 -23.11 16.12
CA ALA A 14 13.12 -21.81 16.14
C ALA A 14 12.48 -20.96 17.25
N PHE A 15 13.19 -20.75 18.33
CA PHE A 15 12.87 -19.77 19.37
C PHE A 15 13.67 -18.51 19.10
N ASN A 16 13.03 -17.56 18.39
CA ASN A 16 13.63 -16.27 18.10
C ASN A 16 13.00 -15.18 18.96
N HIS A 17 13.84 -14.30 19.50
CA HIS A 17 13.43 -13.15 20.27
C HIS A 17 14.11 -11.90 19.74
N ILE A 18 13.33 -10.85 19.45
CA ILE A 18 13.83 -9.56 18.96
C ILE A 18 13.51 -8.50 19.98
N ARG A 19 14.53 -7.76 20.40
CA ARG A 19 14.41 -6.56 21.24
C ARG A 19 14.86 -5.36 20.44
N GLN A 20 13.97 -4.37 20.27
CA GLN A 20 14.28 -3.13 19.57
C GLN A 20 14.13 -1.94 20.49
N SER A 21 15.13 -1.05 20.48
CA SER A 21 15.12 0.22 21.20
C SER A 21 15.30 1.36 20.20
N ILE A 22 14.41 2.36 20.25
CA ILE A 22 14.44 3.53 19.37
C ILE A 22 14.46 4.78 20.24
N TYR A 23 15.48 5.61 20.04
CA TYR A 23 15.61 6.92 20.65
C TYR A 23 15.57 8.00 19.57
N ALA A 24 14.71 8.99 19.70
CA ALA A 24 14.57 10.02 18.69
C ALA A 24 14.30 11.39 19.29
N GLY A 25 14.92 12.41 18.67
CA GLY A 25 14.65 13.82 18.91
C GLY A 25 14.31 14.52 17.60
N PHE A 26 13.44 15.51 17.62
CA PHE A 26 13.08 16.22 16.41
C PHE A 26 12.90 17.72 16.67
N LEU A 27 13.17 18.51 15.63
CA LEU A 27 12.90 19.95 15.57
C LEU A 27 12.11 20.24 14.30
N GLN A 28 11.06 21.03 14.42
CA GLN A 28 10.23 21.44 13.27
C GLN A 28 9.93 22.92 13.36
N TYR A 29 9.92 23.58 12.22
CA TYR A 29 9.58 24.98 12.07
C TYR A 29 8.59 25.19 10.94
N TYR A 30 7.58 25.98 11.19
CA TYR A 30 6.57 26.39 10.21
C TYR A 30 6.46 27.89 10.17
N LEU A 31 6.42 28.44 8.96
CA LEU A 31 6.37 29.88 8.71
C LEU A 31 5.33 30.17 7.63
N ASN A 32 4.46 31.13 7.91
CA ASN A 32 3.46 31.62 6.97
C ASN A 32 3.78 33.08 6.63
N ILE A 33 4.03 33.37 5.36
CA ILE A 33 4.32 34.70 4.84
C ILE A 33 3.36 34.99 3.68
N GLY A 34 2.38 35.85 3.93
CA GLY A 34 1.38 36.21 2.93
C GLY A 34 0.63 34.98 2.42
N ARG A 35 0.89 34.61 1.16
CA ARG A 35 0.25 33.45 0.49
C ARG A 35 1.11 32.20 0.50
N MET A 36 2.27 32.26 1.09
CA MET A 36 3.24 31.17 1.14
C MET A 36 3.27 30.54 2.52
N ASN A 37 3.35 29.20 2.53
CA ASN A 37 3.53 28.40 3.74
C ASN A 37 4.83 27.62 3.58
N TYR A 38 5.70 27.68 4.56
CA TYR A 38 6.97 26.96 4.59
C TYR A 38 6.99 26.04 5.80
N GLY A 39 7.47 24.84 5.63
CA GLY A 39 7.71 23.91 6.71
C GLY A 39 9.06 23.24 6.50
N ALA A 40 9.87 23.18 7.54
CA ALA A 40 11.13 22.44 7.55
C ALA A 40 11.28 21.73 8.87
N GLY A 41 11.91 20.56 8.86
CA GLY A 41 12.18 19.84 10.09
C GLY A 41 13.23 18.78 9.89
N LEU A 42 13.83 18.41 11.01
CA LEU A 42 14.85 17.39 11.08
C LEU A 42 14.60 16.53 12.31
N ARG A 43 14.59 15.22 12.12
CA ARG A 43 14.53 14.21 13.18
C ARG A 43 15.83 13.44 13.16
N TYR A 44 16.44 13.30 14.31
CA TYR A 44 17.52 12.34 14.55
C TYR A 44 16.95 11.11 15.22
N GLU A 45 17.33 9.93 14.74
CA GLU A 45 16.89 8.65 15.29
C GLU A 45 18.07 7.71 15.46
N TYR A 46 18.20 7.14 16.66
CA TYR A 46 19.08 6.02 16.96
C TYR A 46 18.22 4.80 17.24
N GLN A 47 18.41 3.75 16.46
CA GLN A 47 17.72 2.47 16.59
C GLN A 47 18.75 1.38 16.84
N LYS A 48 18.52 0.57 17.88
CA LYS A 48 19.30 -0.63 18.18
C LYS A 48 18.37 -1.83 18.15
N THR A 49 18.81 -2.89 17.47
CA THR A 49 18.09 -4.17 17.41
C THR A 49 18.99 -5.24 17.99
N ASP A 50 18.52 -6.01 18.96
CA ASP A 50 19.16 -7.18 19.52
C ASP A 50 18.35 -8.42 19.08
N TYR A 51 18.94 -9.28 18.27
CA TYR A 51 18.33 -10.52 17.76
C TYR A 51 18.89 -11.72 18.52
N TYR A 52 18.01 -12.51 19.10
CA TYR A 52 18.37 -13.71 19.84
C TYR A 52 17.80 -14.95 19.15
N GLU A 53 18.64 -15.95 18.94
CA GLU A 53 18.25 -17.27 18.52
C GLU A 53 18.53 -18.26 19.65
N LYS A 54 17.53 -19.03 20.08
CA LYS A 54 17.62 -19.94 21.24
C LYS A 54 18.23 -19.28 22.47
N ASN A 55 17.85 -18.02 22.74
CA ASN A 55 18.37 -17.15 23.80
C ASN A 55 19.86 -16.74 23.67
N VAL A 56 20.52 -17.00 22.55
CA VAL A 56 21.87 -16.53 22.25
C VAL A 56 21.81 -15.31 21.34
N LEU A 57 22.48 -14.23 21.77
CA LEU A 57 22.56 -13.01 20.96
C LEU A 57 23.36 -13.26 19.68
N GLN A 58 22.76 -12.97 18.54
CA GLN A 58 23.38 -13.06 17.22
C GLN A 58 23.92 -11.67 16.84
N ALA A 59 25.22 -11.46 17.01
CA ALA A 59 25.82 -10.14 16.84
C ALA A 59 25.70 -9.60 15.40
N GLU A 60 25.82 -10.45 14.37
CA GLU A 60 25.71 -10.07 12.97
C GLU A 60 24.28 -9.64 12.58
N GLN A 61 23.27 -10.17 13.29
CA GLN A 61 21.86 -9.87 13.09
C GLN A 61 21.32 -8.80 14.06
N SER A 62 22.24 -8.16 14.83
CA SER A 62 21.92 -7.18 15.87
C SER A 62 22.46 -5.78 15.51
N PRO A 63 22.02 -5.17 14.40
CA PRO A 63 22.56 -3.90 13.93
C PRO A 63 22.05 -2.72 14.75
N SER A 64 22.82 -1.62 14.66
CA SER A 64 22.39 -0.30 15.12
C SER A 64 22.41 0.69 13.96
N TYR A 65 21.42 1.58 13.91
CA TYR A 65 21.25 2.59 12.87
C TYR A 65 21.19 3.98 13.49
N ARG A 66 21.77 4.95 12.79
CA ARG A 66 21.74 6.38 13.14
C ARG A 66 21.29 7.14 11.91
N ASP A 67 20.14 7.77 11.98
CA ASP A 67 19.50 8.36 10.81
C ASP A 67 19.09 9.80 11.07
N TRP A 68 19.38 10.66 10.09
CA TRP A 68 18.83 11.99 9.99
C TRP A 68 17.67 11.97 9.01
N ILE A 69 16.50 12.35 9.47
CA ILE A 69 15.23 12.26 8.75
C ILE A 69 14.68 13.67 8.51
N PRO A 70 15.06 14.31 7.40
CA PRO A 70 14.59 15.65 7.04
C PRO A 70 13.20 15.64 6.42
N PHE A 71 12.50 16.77 6.57
CA PHE A 71 11.38 17.11 5.71
C PHE A 71 11.40 18.58 5.33
N LEU A 72 10.85 18.89 4.16
CA LEU A 72 10.66 20.23 3.64
C LEU A 72 9.27 20.31 2.99
N SER A 73 8.58 21.44 3.18
CA SER A 73 7.33 21.71 2.48
C SER A 73 7.22 23.17 2.11
N ILE A 74 6.66 23.44 0.93
CA ILE A 74 6.36 24.78 0.43
C ILE A 74 4.95 24.73 -0.12
N GLY A 75 4.10 25.64 0.34
CA GLY A 75 2.73 25.78 -0.12
C GLY A 75 2.47 27.22 -0.61
N TYR A 76 1.62 27.33 -1.62
CA TYR A 76 1.09 28.59 -2.10
C TYR A 76 -0.43 28.50 -2.17
N SER A 77 -1.12 29.49 -1.61
CA SER A 77 -2.57 29.58 -1.62
C SER A 77 -3.02 30.97 -2.04
N LYS A 78 -3.81 31.05 -3.09
CA LYS A 78 -4.46 32.28 -3.56
C LYS A 78 -5.82 31.95 -4.16
N ASP A 79 -6.87 32.54 -3.61
CA ASP A 79 -8.25 32.36 -4.06
C ASP A 79 -8.62 30.85 -4.17
N ASN A 80 -8.84 30.37 -5.39
CA ASN A 80 -9.15 28.97 -5.67
C ASN A 80 -7.93 28.13 -6.05
N LEU A 81 -6.71 28.72 -6.05
CA LEU A 81 -5.47 28.04 -6.40
C LEU A 81 -4.70 27.65 -5.14
N ASN A 82 -4.43 26.36 -4.98
CA ASN A 82 -3.51 25.84 -3.98
C ASN A 82 -2.46 24.99 -4.68
N LEU A 83 -1.20 25.27 -4.39
CA LEU A 83 -0.05 24.48 -4.86
C LEU A 83 0.76 24.06 -3.63
N ALA A 84 1.26 22.85 -3.62
CA ALA A 84 2.13 22.37 -2.58
C ALA A 84 3.22 21.47 -3.15
N PHE A 85 4.43 21.69 -2.69
CA PHE A 85 5.56 20.82 -2.88
C PHE A 85 6.03 20.31 -1.52
N SER A 86 6.38 19.03 -1.41
CA SER A 86 6.99 18.49 -0.22
C SER A 86 8.07 17.46 -0.55
N TYR A 87 9.09 17.48 0.26
CA TYR A 87 10.12 16.44 0.34
C TYR A 87 10.12 15.86 1.73
N ARG A 88 10.21 14.53 1.84
CA ARG A 88 10.33 13.82 3.12
C ARG A 88 11.17 12.57 2.95
N LEU A 89 12.09 12.36 3.88
CA LEU A 89 12.69 11.05 4.10
C LEU A 89 11.79 10.27 5.06
N ASN A 90 11.36 9.08 4.67
CA ASN A 90 10.65 8.14 5.52
C ASN A 90 11.54 6.92 5.77
N LYS A 91 11.53 6.41 6.99
CA LYS A 91 12.21 5.19 7.37
C LYS A 91 11.16 4.14 7.76
N TYR A 92 11.28 2.94 7.20
CA TYR A 92 10.40 1.82 7.50
C TYR A 92 11.24 0.65 7.98
N SER A 93 11.06 0.23 9.22
CA SER A 93 11.69 -0.99 9.74
C SER A 93 10.90 -2.21 9.27
N PRO A 94 11.58 -3.32 8.95
CA PRO A 94 10.91 -4.59 8.67
C PRO A 94 10.01 -4.99 9.85
N ILE A 95 8.88 -5.60 9.56
CA ILE A 95 8.06 -6.21 10.62
C ILE A 95 8.74 -7.50 11.11
N TYR A 96 8.49 -7.87 12.35
CA TYR A 96 9.23 -8.96 13.00
C TYR A 96 9.15 -10.30 12.28
N VAL A 97 8.01 -10.62 11.68
CA VAL A 97 7.84 -11.84 10.87
C VAL A 97 8.75 -11.87 9.64
N MET A 98 9.14 -10.71 9.09
CA MET A 98 10.09 -10.63 7.97
C MET A 98 11.54 -10.86 8.40
N LEU A 99 11.86 -10.70 9.70
CA LEU A 99 13.17 -10.92 10.28
C LEU A 99 13.35 -12.34 10.85
N GLN A 100 12.31 -13.15 10.82
CA GLN A 100 12.30 -14.48 11.39
C GLN A 100 13.12 -15.44 10.53
N SER A 101 14.10 -16.15 11.10
CA SER A 101 14.92 -17.16 10.40
C SER A 101 14.28 -18.53 10.38
N SER A 102 13.23 -18.77 11.17
CA SER A 102 12.52 -20.06 11.15
C SER A 102 11.84 -20.31 9.82
N ILE A 103 11.79 -21.59 9.45
CA ILE A 103 11.11 -22.05 8.24
C ILE A 103 9.73 -22.54 8.64
N ASP A 104 8.71 -21.91 8.10
CA ASP A 104 7.31 -22.28 8.29
C ASP A 104 6.82 -23.13 7.10
N TYR A 105 6.14 -24.23 7.40
CA TYR A 105 5.50 -25.06 6.39
C TYR A 105 4.19 -24.41 5.91
N ASP A 106 4.11 -24.05 4.64
CA ASP A 106 2.87 -23.52 4.04
C ASP A 106 2.13 -24.62 3.27
N SER A 107 2.86 -25.38 2.46
CA SER A 107 2.34 -26.53 1.72
C SER A 107 3.47 -27.51 1.40
N LYS A 108 3.13 -28.66 0.82
CA LYS A 108 4.15 -29.65 0.36
C LYS A 108 5.10 -29.12 -0.71
N TYR A 109 4.78 -27.97 -1.32
CA TYR A 109 5.59 -27.36 -2.38
C TYR A 109 6.11 -25.97 -2.00
N GLU A 110 5.74 -25.43 -0.86
CA GLU A 110 6.09 -24.08 -0.47
C GLU A 110 6.36 -23.98 1.03
N TYR A 111 7.54 -23.48 1.36
CA TYR A 111 7.98 -23.12 2.70
C TYR A 111 8.15 -21.61 2.77
N LYS A 112 8.07 -21.04 3.97
CA LYS A 112 8.21 -19.60 4.21
C LYS A 112 9.29 -19.34 5.25
N SER A 113 10.08 -18.30 5.03
CA SER A 113 11.05 -17.79 6.00
C SER A 113 11.20 -16.28 5.80
N GLY A 114 11.55 -15.56 6.84
CA GLY A 114 12.04 -14.19 6.71
C GLY A 114 13.54 -14.14 6.42
N ASP A 115 14.11 -12.93 6.57
CA ASP A 115 15.56 -12.68 6.49
C ASP A 115 15.96 -11.74 7.63
N PRO A 116 16.71 -12.19 8.65
CA PRO A 116 17.14 -11.36 9.77
C PRO A 116 18.15 -10.28 9.39
N HIS A 117 18.72 -10.32 8.18
CA HIS A 117 19.69 -9.32 7.70
C HIS A 117 19.03 -8.12 7.02
N LEU A 118 17.70 -8.07 6.93
CA LEU A 118 16.99 -6.93 6.37
C LEU A 118 17.28 -5.65 7.14
N LYS A 119 17.61 -4.60 6.38
CA LYS A 119 17.84 -3.25 6.90
C LYS A 119 16.57 -2.43 6.88
N PRO A 120 16.44 -1.39 7.72
CA PRO A 120 15.37 -0.41 7.56
C PRO A 120 15.42 0.25 6.19
N GLN A 121 14.29 0.19 5.48
CA GLN A 121 14.12 0.84 4.19
C GLN A 121 14.08 2.35 4.38
N LYS A 122 14.74 3.11 3.50
CA LYS A 122 14.72 4.58 3.45
C LYS A 122 14.08 5.04 2.16
N GLN A 123 13.04 5.86 2.27
CA GLN A 123 12.32 6.36 1.11
C GLN A 123 12.37 7.89 1.07
N HIS A 124 13.03 8.42 0.05
CA HIS A 124 12.98 9.82 -0.31
C HIS A 124 11.74 10.08 -1.15
N SER A 125 10.80 10.84 -0.61
CA SER A 125 9.51 11.13 -1.25
C SER A 125 9.44 12.59 -1.65
N PHE A 126 9.25 12.86 -2.93
CA PHE A 126 8.99 14.18 -3.50
C PHE A 126 7.56 14.20 -4.01
N ASN A 127 6.77 15.17 -3.57
CA ASN A 127 5.38 15.30 -3.97
C ASN A 127 5.10 16.73 -4.42
N LEU A 128 4.46 16.87 -5.55
CA LEU A 128 3.91 18.12 -6.08
C LEU A 128 2.42 17.94 -6.24
N SER A 129 1.64 18.82 -5.67
CA SER A 129 0.18 18.78 -5.81
C SER A 129 -0.39 20.18 -6.05
N GLY A 130 -1.53 20.21 -6.70
CA GLY A 130 -2.24 21.45 -6.93
C GLY A 130 -3.73 21.25 -7.10
N ASN A 131 -4.49 22.28 -6.72
CA ASN A 131 -5.93 22.33 -6.88
C ASN A 131 -6.30 23.70 -7.45
N TYR A 132 -7.13 23.70 -8.48
CA TYR A 132 -7.74 24.90 -9.01
C TYR A 132 -9.22 24.64 -9.32
N LYS A 133 -10.12 25.20 -8.53
CA LYS A 133 -11.57 24.96 -8.64
C LYS A 133 -11.87 23.45 -8.64
N TRP A 134 -12.34 22.94 -9.76
CA TRP A 134 -12.73 21.53 -9.99
C TRP A 134 -11.59 20.66 -10.51
N LEU A 135 -10.41 21.23 -10.79
CA LEU A 135 -9.22 20.54 -11.26
C LEU A 135 -8.26 20.28 -10.10
N SER A 136 -7.79 19.04 -9.96
CA SER A 136 -6.71 18.68 -9.04
C SER A 136 -5.65 17.88 -9.77
N PHE A 137 -4.39 18.06 -9.43
CA PHE A 137 -3.30 17.24 -9.91
C PHE A 137 -2.35 16.87 -8.79
N MET A 138 -1.67 15.76 -8.93
CA MET A 138 -0.57 15.33 -8.07
C MET A 138 0.47 14.61 -8.93
N ALA A 139 1.74 14.89 -8.67
CA ALA A 139 2.85 14.12 -9.20
C ALA A 139 3.78 13.75 -8.04
N TYR A 140 4.38 12.57 -8.10
CA TYR A 140 5.30 12.12 -7.08
C TYR A 140 6.47 11.35 -7.67
N TYR A 141 7.59 11.41 -6.93
CA TYR A 141 8.76 10.59 -7.17
C TYR A 141 9.26 10.06 -5.84
N ASN A 142 9.43 8.74 -5.75
CA ASN A 142 9.97 8.07 -4.59
C ASN A 142 11.25 7.33 -4.99
N TYR A 143 12.34 7.61 -4.30
CA TYR A 143 13.58 6.86 -4.39
C TYR A 143 13.75 6.08 -3.10
N VAL A 144 13.87 4.77 -3.23
CA VAL A 144 13.85 3.83 -2.11
C VAL A 144 15.19 3.11 -2.03
N LEU A 145 15.81 3.15 -0.86
CA LEU A 145 17.03 2.44 -0.53
C LEU A 145 16.70 1.26 0.40
N ASP A 146 17.42 0.17 0.24
CA ASP A 146 17.28 -1.06 1.02
C ASP A 146 15.80 -1.55 1.05
N MET A 147 15.11 -1.47 -0.11
CA MET A 147 13.75 -1.99 -0.20
C MET A 147 13.76 -3.49 0.01
N TYR A 148 12.81 -4.00 0.75
CA TYR A 148 12.62 -5.45 0.88
C TYR A 148 11.36 -5.90 0.14
N MET A 149 11.48 -7.05 -0.52
CA MET A 149 10.40 -7.66 -1.30
C MET A 149 10.32 -9.15 -1.06
N THR A 150 9.16 -9.73 -1.31
CA THR A 150 9.01 -11.19 -1.33
C THR A 150 9.75 -11.78 -2.52
N TRP A 151 10.55 -12.81 -2.27
CA TRP A 151 11.33 -13.52 -3.26
C TRP A 151 11.10 -15.02 -3.16
N TYR A 152 11.08 -15.70 -4.32
CA TYR A 152 10.90 -17.13 -4.42
C TYR A 152 12.16 -17.76 -5.00
N LYS A 153 12.73 -18.69 -4.27
CA LYS A 153 13.90 -19.48 -4.69
C LYS A 153 13.70 -20.96 -4.36
N PRO A 154 14.45 -21.88 -4.97
CA PRO A 154 14.47 -23.27 -4.54
C PRO A 154 14.82 -23.38 -3.06
N TYR A 155 14.12 -24.25 -2.32
CA TYR A 155 14.43 -24.51 -0.90
C TYR A 155 15.71 -25.35 -0.77
N ASP A 156 15.75 -26.48 -1.48
CA ASP A 156 16.89 -27.39 -1.56
C ASP A 156 16.85 -28.07 -2.94
N GLU A 157 17.77 -27.65 -3.81
CA GLU A 157 17.81 -28.13 -5.20
C GLU A 157 18.14 -29.62 -5.31
N VAL A 158 18.79 -30.20 -4.30
CA VAL A 158 19.25 -31.60 -4.32
C VAL A 158 18.21 -32.52 -3.72
N ASN A 159 17.75 -32.25 -2.49
CA ASN A 159 16.88 -33.18 -1.75
C ASN A 159 15.40 -32.86 -1.94
N HIS A 160 15.06 -31.61 -2.23
CA HIS A 160 13.68 -31.11 -2.37
C HIS A 160 13.50 -30.22 -3.61
N PRO A 161 13.79 -30.71 -4.84
CA PRO A 161 13.84 -29.86 -6.04
C PRO A 161 12.49 -29.25 -6.45
N SER A 162 11.38 -29.78 -5.94
CA SER A 162 10.02 -29.28 -6.20
C SER A 162 9.50 -28.33 -5.12
N VAL A 163 10.31 -28.00 -4.09
CA VAL A 163 9.90 -27.14 -2.99
C VAL A 163 10.49 -25.75 -3.16
N LEU A 164 9.63 -24.75 -3.16
CA LEU A 164 10.01 -23.34 -3.19
C LEU A 164 10.09 -22.77 -1.77
N LEU A 165 11.09 -21.95 -1.52
CA LEU A 165 11.17 -21.10 -0.35
C LEU A 165 10.71 -19.68 -0.71
N GLN A 166 9.59 -19.28 -0.14
CA GLN A 166 9.18 -17.87 -0.11
C GLN A 166 9.96 -17.19 1.01
N THR A 167 10.78 -16.20 0.67
CA THR A 167 11.58 -15.45 1.63
C THR A 167 11.57 -13.96 1.30
N MET A 168 12.32 -13.18 2.04
CA MET A 168 12.52 -11.76 1.77
C MET A 168 13.87 -11.56 1.08
N ALA A 169 13.91 -10.60 0.14
CA ALA A 169 15.16 -10.13 -0.45
C ALA A 169 15.30 -8.62 -0.24
N SER A 170 16.52 -8.16 -0.02
CA SER A 170 16.83 -6.74 -0.01
C SER A 170 17.16 -6.29 -1.43
N VAL A 171 16.53 -5.21 -1.88
CA VAL A 171 16.78 -4.55 -3.15
C VAL A 171 17.54 -3.26 -2.87
N PRO A 172 18.76 -3.08 -3.38
CA PRO A 172 19.63 -1.95 -3.00
C PRO A 172 18.98 -0.59 -3.26
N HIS A 173 18.32 -0.44 -4.39
CA HIS A 173 17.57 0.76 -4.73
C HIS A 173 16.43 0.45 -5.69
N SER A 174 15.35 1.21 -5.52
CA SER A 174 14.17 1.21 -6.39
C SER A 174 13.69 2.63 -6.58
N TYR A 175 12.99 2.91 -7.67
CA TYR A 175 12.32 4.18 -7.84
C TYR A 175 10.93 4.00 -8.40
N TYR A 176 10.02 4.86 -7.93
CA TYR A 176 8.61 4.88 -8.30
C TYR A 176 8.20 6.30 -8.59
N CYS A 177 7.59 6.53 -9.73
CA CYS A 177 7.02 7.82 -10.06
C CYS A 177 5.60 7.69 -10.59
N GLY A 178 4.84 8.73 -10.44
CA GLY A 178 3.49 8.76 -10.97
C GLY A 178 2.89 10.14 -10.96
N ALA A 179 1.80 10.26 -11.69
CA ALA A 179 1.00 11.47 -11.70
C ALA A 179 -0.48 11.10 -11.80
N ASN A 180 -1.34 11.96 -11.26
CA ASN A 180 -2.77 11.88 -11.49
C ASN A 180 -3.35 13.26 -11.74
N ILE A 181 -4.40 13.30 -12.55
CA ILE A 181 -5.23 14.47 -12.81
C ILE A 181 -6.65 14.07 -12.51
N ARG A 182 -7.32 14.86 -11.70
CA ARG A 182 -8.72 14.70 -11.33
C ARG A 182 -9.53 15.91 -11.77
N VAL A 183 -10.64 15.63 -12.42
CA VAL A 183 -11.61 16.62 -12.91
C VAL A 183 -12.95 16.32 -12.25
N ALA A 184 -13.47 17.25 -11.44
CA ALA A 184 -14.69 17.07 -10.66
C ALA A 184 -15.60 18.30 -10.68
N PRO A 185 -16.11 18.73 -11.85
CA PRO A 185 -17.04 19.85 -11.96
C PRO A 185 -18.43 19.47 -11.43
N SER A 186 -19.31 20.48 -11.33
CA SER A 186 -20.72 20.27 -11.02
C SER A 186 -21.60 20.91 -12.10
N PHE A 187 -22.53 20.14 -12.65
CA PHE A 187 -23.45 20.54 -13.70
C PHE A 187 -24.89 20.32 -13.22
N GLY A 188 -25.40 21.24 -12.40
CA GLY A 188 -26.74 21.12 -11.84
C GLY A 188 -26.93 19.83 -11.03
N ILE A 189 -27.65 18.88 -11.58
CA ILE A 189 -27.93 17.58 -10.96
C ILE A 189 -26.79 16.56 -11.16
N TRP A 190 -25.84 16.81 -12.04
CA TRP A 190 -24.75 15.90 -12.39
C TRP A 190 -23.41 16.35 -11.79
N TYR A 191 -22.77 15.43 -11.05
CA TYR A 191 -21.50 15.63 -10.35
C TYR A 191 -20.49 14.56 -10.80
N PRO A 192 -19.88 14.72 -11.98
CA PRO A 192 -18.85 13.80 -12.45
C PRO A 192 -17.57 13.98 -11.65
N ASN A 193 -16.82 12.90 -11.51
CA ASN A 193 -15.49 12.88 -10.93
C ASN A 193 -14.67 11.87 -11.75
N LEU A 194 -13.77 12.38 -12.56
CA LEU A 194 -12.94 11.61 -13.47
C LEU A 194 -11.50 11.75 -13.03
N THR A 195 -10.77 10.64 -12.98
CA THR A 195 -9.35 10.61 -12.64
C THR A 195 -8.59 9.81 -13.66
N ALA A 196 -7.52 10.38 -14.19
CA ALA A 196 -6.51 9.68 -14.98
C ALA A 196 -5.20 9.65 -14.20
N SER A 197 -4.57 8.48 -14.12
CA SER A 197 -3.34 8.28 -13.37
C SER A 197 -2.34 7.50 -14.21
N VAL A 198 -1.06 7.80 -14.04
CA VAL A 198 0.07 7.02 -14.54
C VAL A 198 0.97 6.64 -13.38
N PHE A 199 1.46 5.42 -13.41
CA PHE A 199 2.43 4.88 -12.45
C PHE A 199 3.55 4.17 -13.21
N TYR A 200 4.78 4.39 -12.79
CA TYR A 200 5.96 3.69 -13.28
C TYR A 200 6.86 3.34 -12.10
N GLY A 201 7.41 2.14 -12.11
CA GLY A 201 8.32 1.65 -11.07
C GLY A 201 9.46 0.84 -11.68
N HIS A 202 10.60 0.88 -11.01
CA HIS A 202 11.76 0.05 -11.34
C HIS A 202 12.45 -0.40 -10.05
N ASP A 203 12.68 -1.70 -9.96
CA ASP A 203 13.39 -2.36 -8.88
C ASP A 203 14.72 -2.92 -9.42
N ASN A 204 15.83 -2.61 -8.76
CA ASN A 204 17.12 -3.19 -9.13
C ASN A 204 17.24 -4.60 -8.54
N VAL A 205 16.79 -5.59 -9.30
CA VAL A 205 16.77 -7.01 -8.91
C VAL A 205 17.85 -7.86 -9.58
N ASP A 206 18.81 -7.24 -10.29
CA ASP A 206 19.84 -7.94 -11.07
C ASP A 206 20.63 -8.97 -10.25
N HIS A 207 20.95 -8.63 -9.00
CA HIS A 207 21.69 -9.48 -8.08
C HIS A 207 20.93 -10.76 -7.64
N LEU A 208 19.61 -10.83 -7.88
CA LEU A 208 18.78 -11.98 -7.55
C LEU A 208 18.71 -13.02 -8.66
N ASN A 209 19.30 -12.72 -9.83
CA ASN A 209 19.25 -13.56 -11.02
C ASN A 209 17.83 -14.00 -11.39
N ILE A 210 16.87 -13.09 -11.26
CA ILE A 210 15.47 -13.35 -11.57
C ILE A 210 15.23 -12.96 -13.03
N PRO A 211 14.68 -13.86 -13.87
CA PRO A 211 14.31 -13.50 -15.23
C PRO A 211 13.27 -12.38 -15.23
N GLU A 212 13.56 -11.27 -15.90
CA GLU A 212 12.58 -10.19 -16.09
C GLU A 212 11.51 -10.60 -17.12
N PHE A 213 10.31 -10.04 -16.98
CA PHE A 213 9.26 -10.19 -18.01
C PHE A 213 9.52 -9.37 -19.27
N GLY A 214 10.44 -8.42 -19.22
CA GLY A 214 10.76 -7.48 -20.28
C GLY A 214 11.07 -6.10 -19.71
N LYS A 215 10.90 -5.06 -20.51
CA LYS A 215 11.09 -3.69 -20.07
C LYS A 215 9.92 -3.27 -19.18
N ASN A 216 10.24 -2.62 -18.06
CA ASN A 216 9.22 -2.01 -17.20
C ASN A 216 8.27 -1.12 -18.02
N GLN A 217 6.98 -1.29 -17.83
CA GLN A 217 5.95 -0.56 -18.55
C GLN A 217 5.10 0.27 -17.59
N PRO A 218 4.82 1.54 -17.93
CA PRO A 218 3.94 2.35 -17.12
C PRO A 218 2.52 1.78 -17.11
N GLN A 219 1.88 1.85 -15.95
CA GLN A 219 0.47 1.53 -15.79
C GLN A 219 -0.36 2.81 -15.89
N PHE A 220 -1.36 2.80 -16.75
CA PHE A 220 -2.38 3.83 -16.78
C PHE A 220 -3.63 3.33 -16.08
N THR A 221 -4.24 4.19 -15.28
CA THR A 221 -5.52 3.90 -14.61
C THR A 221 -6.49 5.04 -14.87
N PHE A 222 -7.66 4.70 -15.37
CA PHE A 222 -8.77 5.63 -15.53
C PHE A 222 -9.87 5.24 -14.56
N SER A 223 -10.33 6.20 -13.77
CA SER A 223 -11.42 6.02 -12.83
C SER A 223 -12.51 7.05 -13.06
N MET A 224 -13.74 6.62 -12.91
CA MET A 224 -14.90 7.51 -12.96
C MET A 224 -15.83 7.26 -11.78
N ASN A 225 -16.45 8.34 -11.31
CA ASN A 225 -17.50 8.29 -10.31
C ASN A 225 -18.55 9.35 -10.65
N ASN A 226 -19.58 8.95 -11.39
CA ASN A 226 -20.63 9.84 -11.84
C ASN A 226 -21.81 9.78 -10.86
N ASN A 227 -22.12 10.92 -10.26
CA ASN A 227 -23.23 11.06 -9.32
C ASN A 227 -24.32 11.92 -9.96
N LEU A 228 -25.55 11.44 -9.90
CA LEU A 228 -26.75 12.16 -10.30
C LEU A 228 -27.66 12.34 -9.08
N ARG A 229 -27.98 13.59 -8.76
CA ARG A 229 -28.97 13.97 -7.74
C ARG A 229 -30.26 14.40 -8.44
N LEU A 230 -31.19 13.47 -8.52
CA LEU A 230 -32.43 13.67 -9.23
C LEU A 230 -33.51 14.27 -8.30
N PRO A 231 -34.57 14.87 -8.85
CA PRO A 231 -35.72 15.31 -8.09
C PRO A 231 -36.32 14.18 -7.24
N HIS A 232 -37.14 14.52 -6.25
CA HIS A 232 -37.82 13.57 -5.35
C HIS A 232 -36.87 12.69 -4.56
N ARG A 233 -35.63 13.17 -4.25
CA ARG A 233 -34.61 12.49 -3.43
C ARG A 233 -34.09 11.17 -4.01
N TRP A 234 -34.08 11.07 -5.30
CA TRP A 234 -33.38 10.01 -6.01
C TRP A 234 -31.90 10.34 -6.16
N PHE A 235 -31.08 9.35 -5.94
CA PHE A 235 -29.64 9.41 -6.17
C PHE A 235 -29.20 8.23 -7.01
N MET A 236 -28.47 8.49 -8.08
CA MET A 236 -27.85 7.47 -8.92
C MET A 236 -26.35 7.68 -8.97
N ASN A 237 -25.59 6.59 -8.97
CA ASN A 237 -24.16 6.60 -9.10
C ASN A 237 -23.71 5.50 -10.05
N LEU A 238 -22.88 5.87 -11.02
CA LEU A 238 -22.13 4.94 -11.85
C LEU A 238 -20.65 5.18 -11.59
N SER A 239 -19.97 4.19 -11.02
CA SER A 239 -18.55 4.25 -10.75
C SER A 239 -17.81 3.06 -11.34
N GLY A 240 -16.55 3.27 -11.70
CA GLY A 240 -15.72 2.22 -12.24
C GLY A 240 -14.30 2.69 -12.44
N ASN A 241 -13.44 1.72 -12.67
CA ASN A 241 -12.04 1.94 -13.01
C ASN A 241 -11.57 0.89 -14.00
N VAL A 242 -10.58 1.26 -14.79
CA VAL A 242 -9.82 0.36 -15.65
C VAL A 242 -8.34 0.68 -15.53
N SER A 243 -7.52 -0.35 -15.36
CA SER A 243 -6.06 -0.25 -15.33
C SER A 243 -5.47 -1.07 -16.47
N THR A 244 -4.51 -0.49 -17.18
CA THR A 244 -3.78 -1.20 -18.23
C THR A 244 -2.88 -2.28 -17.63
N ARG A 245 -2.34 -3.14 -18.47
CA ARG A 245 -1.25 -4.04 -18.12
C ARG A 245 -0.08 -3.24 -17.53
N ALA A 246 0.62 -3.83 -16.58
CA ALA A 246 1.84 -3.28 -15.99
C ALA A 246 2.90 -4.38 -15.84
N GLU A 247 4.15 -4.01 -16.04
CA GLU A 247 5.32 -4.84 -15.77
C GLU A 247 6.26 -4.06 -14.87
N MET A 248 6.59 -4.62 -13.71
CA MET A 248 7.44 -3.98 -12.71
C MET A 248 8.29 -5.03 -12.00
N GLY A 249 9.61 -4.88 -12.10
CA GLY A 249 10.56 -5.79 -11.49
C GLY A 249 10.25 -7.25 -11.86
N ILE A 250 10.00 -8.06 -10.86
CA ILE A 250 9.71 -9.49 -11.02
C ILE A 250 8.23 -9.81 -11.32
N GLY A 251 7.38 -8.80 -11.45
CA GLY A 251 5.93 -8.96 -11.53
C GLY A 251 5.27 -8.38 -12.77
N ARG A 252 4.23 -9.05 -13.24
CA ARG A 252 3.38 -8.59 -14.34
C ARG A 252 1.91 -8.70 -13.95
N ARG A 253 1.15 -7.64 -14.25
CA ARG A 253 -0.32 -7.60 -14.09
C ARG A 253 -0.99 -7.46 -15.44
N LYS A 254 -2.11 -8.14 -15.64
CA LYS A 254 -2.99 -7.93 -16.81
C LYS A 254 -3.86 -6.68 -16.63
N CYS A 255 -4.47 -6.25 -17.72
CA CYS A 255 -5.52 -5.24 -17.68
C CYS A 255 -6.66 -5.75 -16.78
N THR A 256 -7.12 -4.88 -15.88
CA THR A 256 -8.24 -5.17 -14.96
C THR A 256 -9.19 -3.99 -14.93
N GLY A 257 -10.46 -4.27 -14.68
CA GLY A 257 -11.47 -3.22 -14.53
C GLY A 257 -12.59 -3.65 -13.63
N ASN A 258 -13.33 -2.68 -13.13
CA ASN A 258 -14.52 -2.92 -12.33
C ASN A 258 -15.51 -1.80 -12.59
N MET A 259 -16.81 -2.12 -12.64
CA MET A 259 -17.89 -1.17 -12.76
C MET A 259 -19.01 -1.48 -11.78
N GLN A 260 -19.50 -0.45 -11.12
CA GLN A 260 -20.59 -0.55 -10.15
C GLN A 260 -21.69 0.47 -10.49
N PHE A 261 -22.92 0.02 -10.41
CA PHE A 261 -24.07 0.89 -10.45
C PHE A 261 -24.80 0.90 -9.11
N ARG A 262 -25.25 2.07 -8.69
CA ARG A 262 -26.02 2.28 -7.47
C ARG A 262 -27.19 3.20 -7.74
N VAL A 263 -28.35 2.86 -7.22
CA VAL A 263 -29.51 3.74 -7.15
C VAL A 263 -30.03 3.74 -5.73
N SER A 264 -30.40 4.90 -5.21
CA SER A 264 -31.06 5.01 -3.92
C SER A 264 -32.14 6.08 -3.90
N LYS A 265 -33.07 5.92 -3.00
CA LYS A 265 -34.12 6.90 -2.73
C LYS A 265 -34.28 7.07 -1.23
N ASP A 266 -34.39 8.33 -0.83
CA ASP A 266 -34.71 8.68 0.55
C ASP A 266 -36.23 8.94 0.64
N PHE A 267 -36.84 8.33 1.65
CA PHE A 267 -38.26 8.40 1.93
C PHE A 267 -38.50 8.99 3.32
N LEU A 268 -39.71 9.36 3.59
CA LEU A 268 -40.20 9.91 4.87
C LEU A 268 -39.63 11.31 5.17
N LYS A 269 -40.11 11.89 6.27
CA LYS A 269 -39.61 13.16 6.79
C LYS A 269 -38.18 12.94 7.33
N ASN A 270 -37.32 13.96 7.15
CA ASN A 270 -35.91 13.96 7.59
C ASN A 270 -35.09 12.78 7.03
N ASP A 271 -35.43 12.25 5.84
CA ASP A 271 -34.72 11.17 5.18
C ASP A 271 -34.57 9.91 6.08
N ALA A 272 -35.59 9.68 6.93
CA ALA A 272 -35.56 8.62 7.92
C ALA A 272 -35.47 7.20 7.33
N LEU A 273 -35.99 6.99 6.11
CA LEU A 273 -35.91 5.70 5.44
C LEU A 273 -35.15 5.85 4.12
N LYS A 274 -34.06 5.12 3.99
CA LYS A 274 -33.27 5.02 2.74
C LYS A 274 -33.36 3.61 2.18
N VAL A 275 -33.73 3.49 0.92
CA VAL A 275 -33.66 2.24 0.17
C VAL A 275 -32.57 2.40 -0.90
N MET A 276 -31.65 1.47 -0.96
CA MET A 276 -30.51 1.48 -1.86
C MET A 276 -30.38 0.13 -2.56
N PHE A 277 -30.18 0.17 -3.86
CA PHE A 277 -29.89 -0.97 -4.70
C PHE A 277 -28.52 -0.78 -5.35
N VAL A 278 -27.69 -1.83 -5.30
CA VAL A 278 -26.32 -1.80 -5.82
C VAL A 278 -26.07 -3.04 -6.66
N VAL A 279 -25.53 -2.84 -7.86
CA VAL A 279 -24.94 -3.91 -8.67
C VAL A 279 -23.44 -3.70 -8.70
N GLN A 280 -22.71 -4.61 -8.09
CA GLN A 280 -21.24 -4.63 -8.08
C GLN A 280 -20.72 -5.49 -9.24
N ASP A 281 -19.56 -5.12 -9.76
CA ASP A 281 -18.88 -5.79 -10.87
C ASP A 281 -19.85 -6.06 -12.05
N LEU A 282 -20.51 -4.97 -12.51
CA LEU A 282 -21.56 -5.01 -13.53
C LEU A 282 -21.13 -5.75 -14.81
N LEU A 283 -19.85 -5.66 -15.18
CA LEU A 283 -19.29 -6.26 -16.40
C LEU A 283 -18.60 -7.61 -16.14
N HIS A 284 -18.60 -8.12 -14.90
CA HIS A 284 -17.92 -9.36 -14.51
C HIS A 284 -16.40 -9.36 -14.85
N THR A 285 -15.73 -8.23 -14.63
CA THR A 285 -14.32 -8.01 -14.98
C THR A 285 -13.41 -7.82 -13.75
N GLY A 286 -13.96 -7.95 -12.54
CA GLY A 286 -13.29 -7.72 -11.26
C GLY A 286 -12.40 -8.89 -10.85
N TYR A 287 -11.52 -9.37 -11.70
CA TYR A 287 -10.53 -10.40 -11.35
C TYR A 287 -9.15 -9.80 -11.15
N TYR A 288 -8.34 -10.45 -10.35
CA TYR A 288 -6.93 -10.13 -10.15
C TYR A 288 -6.07 -11.21 -10.81
N TYR A 289 -5.16 -10.78 -11.67
CA TYR A 289 -4.18 -11.66 -12.30
C TYR A 289 -2.78 -11.08 -12.09
N PHE A 290 -1.90 -11.92 -11.58
CA PHE A 290 -0.52 -11.57 -11.31
C PHE A 290 0.39 -12.73 -11.69
N GLU A 291 1.46 -12.43 -12.42
CA GLU A 291 2.57 -13.34 -12.70
C GLU A 291 3.80 -12.80 -11.98
N ALA A 292 4.61 -13.69 -11.43
CA ALA A 292 5.90 -13.34 -10.84
C ALA A 292 6.93 -14.38 -11.23
N ASN A 293 8.13 -13.91 -11.57
CA ASN A 293 9.29 -14.76 -11.72
C ASN A 293 10.04 -14.82 -10.39
N GLY A 294 10.59 -15.98 -10.08
CA GLY A 294 11.59 -16.20 -9.05
C GLY A 294 12.82 -16.83 -9.69
N THR A 295 13.84 -17.06 -8.90
CA THR A 295 15.00 -17.84 -9.36
C THR A 295 14.56 -19.24 -9.68
N GLN A 296 14.68 -19.65 -10.94
CA GLN A 296 14.26 -20.97 -11.48
C GLN A 296 12.75 -21.29 -11.28
N SER A 297 11.92 -20.28 -11.08
CA SER A 297 10.48 -20.48 -10.90
C SER A 297 9.64 -19.42 -11.60
N HIS A 298 8.44 -19.83 -12.01
CA HIS A 298 7.42 -18.93 -12.54
C HIS A 298 6.11 -19.18 -11.81
N ARG A 299 5.48 -18.12 -11.33
CA ARG A 299 4.25 -18.22 -10.55
C ARG A 299 3.15 -17.39 -11.20
N THR A 300 1.98 -17.98 -11.33
CA THR A 300 0.77 -17.30 -11.77
C THR A 300 -0.26 -17.34 -10.66
N LEU A 301 -0.80 -16.18 -10.32
CA LEU A 301 -1.89 -16.04 -9.36
C LEU A 301 -3.10 -15.44 -10.09
N THR A 302 -4.17 -16.21 -10.16
CA THR A 302 -5.48 -15.71 -10.58
C THR A 302 -6.42 -15.76 -9.40
N ARG A 303 -6.98 -14.62 -9.01
CA ARG A 303 -7.97 -14.53 -7.94
C ARG A 303 -9.25 -13.88 -8.48
N TYR A 304 -10.32 -14.59 -8.36
CA TYR A 304 -11.67 -14.09 -8.53
C TYR A 304 -12.41 -14.23 -7.19
N ALA A 305 -12.85 -13.11 -6.63
CA ALA A 305 -13.40 -13.07 -5.27
C ALA A 305 -14.93 -13.05 -5.25
N ASP A 306 -15.60 -13.60 -6.30
CA ASP A 306 -17.06 -13.54 -6.46
C ASP A 306 -17.60 -12.11 -6.22
N ASN A 307 -17.05 -11.17 -6.98
CA ASN A 307 -17.32 -9.74 -6.79
C ASN A 307 -18.65 -9.32 -7.40
N GLN A 308 -19.23 -10.11 -8.31
CA GLN A 308 -20.50 -9.79 -8.94
C GLN A 308 -21.64 -10.03 -7.98
N LYS A 309 -22.23 -8.96 -7.48
CA LYS A 309 -23.29 -9.01 -6.46
C LYS A 309 -24.37 -7.99 -6.73
N ILE A 310 -25.60 -8.42 -6.45
CA ILE A 310 -26.77 -7.55 -6.39
C ILE A 310 -27.15 -7.41 -4.92
N LEU A 311 -27.14 -6.19 -4.42
CA LEU A 311 -27.41 -5.89 -3.02
C LEU A 311 -28.58 -4.92 -2.91
N MET A 312 -29.50 -5.23 -2.01
CA MET A 312 -30.53 -4.30 -1.56
C MET A 312 -30.29 -3.95 -0.10
N ASN A 313 -30.26 -2.68 0.21
CA ASN A 313 -30.12 -2.20 1.57
C ASN A 313 -31.28 -1.28 1.92
N VAL A 314 -31.95 -1.57 3.02
CA VAL A 314 -33.01 -0.75 3.59
C VAL A 314 -32.55 -0.26 4.95
N ARG A 315 -32.41 1.06 5.09
CA ARG A 315 -31.98 1.69 6.33
C ARG A 315 -33.07 2.61 6.87
N TYR A 316 -33.50 2.34 8.08
CA TYR A 316 -34.36 3.23 8.82
C TYR A 316 -33.61 3.85 10.00
N THR A 317 -33.63 5.17 10.09
CA THR A 317 -32.92 5.93 11.13
C THR A 317 -33.94 6.58 12.04
N PHE A 318 -33.99 6.20 13.30
CA PHE A 318 -34.82 6.79 14.32
C PHE A 318 -33.95 7.32 15.46
N ASN A 319 -34.41 8.41 16.10
CA ASN A 319 -33.73 9.05 17.22
C ASN A 319 -32.21 9.29 16.98
N ALA A 320 -31.86 9.87 15.84
CA ALA A 320 -30.48 10.16 15.49
C ALA A 320 -29.89 11.25 16.41
N THR A 321 -29.37 10.89 17.56
CA THR A 321 -28.48 11.72 18.34
C THR A 321 -27.10 11.73 17.66
N ARG A 322 -26.61 12.93 17.34
CA ARG A 322 -25.23 13.06 16.80
C ARG A 322 -24.23 12.54 17.83
N ASN A 323 -23.69 11.35 17.63
CA ASN A 323 -22.56 10.88 18.42
C ASN A 323 -21.35 11.80 18.18
N LYS A 324 -20.83 12.39 19.24
CA LYS A 324 -19.55 13.11 19.18
C LYS A 324 -18.46 12.14 18.77
N TYR A 325 -17.70 12.52 17.74
CA TYR A 325 -16.53 11.79 17.27
C TYR A 325 -15.57 11.51 18.43
N LYS A 326 -15.26 10.23 18.68
CA LYS A 326 -14.17 9.80 19.54
C LYS A 326 -12.97 9.50 18.66
N GLY A 327 -11.96 10.37 18.68
CA GLY A 327 -10.71 10.17 17.96
C GLY A 327 -10.05 8.82 18.25
N SER A 328 -9.17 8.38 17.36
CA SER A 328 -8.35 7.19 17.57
C SER A 328 -7.38 7.45 18.74
N GLY A 329 -7.25 6.49 19.66
CA GLY A 329 -6.31 6.58 20.80
C GLY A 329 -4.87 6.55 20.34
N ALA A 330 -3.97 7.16 21.12
CA ALA A 330 -2.52 7.08 20.90
C ALA A 330 -2.05 5.61 20.95
N GLY A 331 -1.09 5.25 20.09
CA GLY A 331 -0.47 3.92 20.06
C GLY A 331 -1.17 2.89 19.16
N GLN A 332 -2.11 3.27 18.31
CA GLN A 332 -2.74 2.32 17.37
C GLN A 332 -1.77 1.83 16.28
N SER A 333 -0.87 2.69 15.82
CA SER A 333 0.17 2.32 14.83
C SER A 333 1.15 1.27 15.37
N GLU A 334 1.46 1.33 16.65
CA GLU A 334 2.35 0.36 17.32
C GLU A 334 1.67 -1.00 17.52
N ARG A 335 0.38 -1.01 17.81
CA ARG A 335 -0.40 -2.26 17.92
C ARG A 335 -0.54 -3.02 16.61
N GLN A 336 -0.53 -2.32 15.47
CA GLN A 336 -0.61 -2.95 14.14
C GLN A 336 0.71 -3.59 13.70
N ARG A 337 1.82 -3.36 14.43
CA ARG A 337 3.14 -4.00 14.19
C ARG A 337 3.32 -5.33 14.91
N LEU A 338 2.47 -5.66 15.84
CA LEU A 338 2.42 -6.93 16.57
C LEU A 338 1.63 -7.97 15.77
#